data_f9b8e8abeb62859da960d4cbf2241a01
#
_entry.id   f9b8e8abeb62859da960d4cbf2241a01
#
_cell.length_a   1.000
_cell.length_b   1.000
_cell.length_c   1.000
_cell.angle_alpha   90.00
_cell.angle_beta   90.00
_cell.angle_gamma   90.00
#
_symmetry.space_group_name_H-M   'P 1'
#
loop_
_entity.id
_entity.type
_entity.pdbx_description
1 polymer ?
#
loop_
_entity_poly.entity_id
_entity_poly.type
_entity_poly.pdbx_seq_one_letter_code
_entity_poly.pdbx_strand_id
1 'polypeptide(L)'
;MNMANRIQYLRKTKGLSQEELADKVGVSRQAVSKWESEQSTPDIEKIISMSELFEVTTDYILKGIEPVNMTNKKTIYSLYLGFAAIFGTIAGIWSFTANRFRIDECCFIVIAGAVIGCAIALIIQAIFNFVIKK
;
A
#
# COMPACT_ATOMS: atom_id res chain seq x y z
N MET A 1 -16.01 -15.49 -2.22
CA MET A 1 -15.02 -16.51 -1.79
C MET A 1 -15.07 -16.57 -0.27
N ASN A 2 -15.35 -17.73 0.33
CA ASN A 2 -15.41 -17.88 1.78
C ASN A 2 -14.01 -18.07 2.41
N MET A 3 -13.92 -18.12 3.74
CA MET A 3 -12.65 -18.23 4.46
C MET A 3 -11.87 -19.51 4.09
N ALA A 4 -12.54 -20.66 4.01
CA ALA A 4 -11.93 -21.94 3.67
C ALA A 4 -11.25 -21.89 2.28
N ASN A 5 -11.96 -21.37 1.29
CA ASN A 5 -11.43 -21.20 -0.06
C ASN A 5 -10.26 -20.22 -0.11
N ARG A 6 -10.26 -19.17 0.74
CA ARG A 6 -9.12 -18.23 0.82
C ARG A 6 -7.90 -18.89 1.42
N ILE A 7 -8.05 -19.65 2.50
CA ILE A 7 -6.95 -20.41 3.09
C ILE A 7 -6.35 -21.36 2.06
N GLN A 8 -7.18 -22.14 1.36
CA GLN A 8 -6.73 -23.06 0.32
C GLN A 8 -6.03 -22.32 -0.83
N TYR A 9 -6.57 -21.19 -1.27
CA TYR A 9 -5.99 -20.37 -2.32
C TYR A 9 -4.60 -19.83 -1.91
N LEU A 10 -4.49 -19.25 -0.72
CA LEU A 10 -3.22 -18.72 -0.20
C LEU A 10 -2.17 -19.82 -0.08
N ARG A 11 -2.53 -20.97 0.46
CA ARG A 11 -1.65 -22.12 0.54
C ARG A 11 -1.12 -22.55 -0.82
N LYS A 12 -2.01 -22.73 -1.79
CA LYS A 12 -1.64 -23.12 -3.17
C LYS A 12 -0.77 -22.06 -3.84
N THR A 13 -1.05 -20.78 -3.64
CA THR A 13 -0.26 -19.68 -4.20
C THR A 13 1.18 -19.67 -3.65
N LYS A 14 1.35 -20.03 -2.37
CA LYS A 14 2.70 -20.20 -1.75
C LYS A 14 3.32 -21.58 -2.09
N GLY A 15 2.67 -22.43 -2.87
CA GLY A 15 3.16 -23.74 -3.27
C GLY A 15 3.21 -24.79 -2.14
N LEU A 16 2.47 -24.56 -1.04
CA LEU A 16 2.49 -25.42 0.13
C LEU A 16 1.49 -26.57 0.02
N SER A 17 1.87 -27.77 0.47
CA SER A 17 0.96 -28.87 0.77
C SER A 17 0.16 -28.60 2.07
N GLN A 18 -0.91 -29.35 2.33
CA GLN A 18 -1.65 -29.26 3.59
C GLN A 18 -0.78 -29.61 4.79
N GLU A 19 0.16 -30.53 4.62
CA GLU A 19 1.09 -30.95 5.66
C GLU A 19 2.10 -29.84 6.00
N GLU A 20 2.72 -29.24 4.99
CA GLU A 20 3.64 -28.14 5.19
C GLU A 20 2.98 -26.89 5.80
N LEU A 21 1.72 -26.61 5.45
CA LEU A 21 0.97 -25.55 6.12
C LEU A 21 0.72 -25.90 7.59
N ALA A 22 0.34 -27.14 7.87
CA ALA A 22 0.08 -27.63 9.22
C ALA A 22 1.33 -27.51 10.12
N ASP A 23 2.48 -27.93 9.62
CA ASP A 23 3.77 -27.82 10.33
C ASP A 23 4.12 -26.36 10.64
N LYS A 24 3.95 -25.46 9.65
CA LYS A 24 4.27 -24.02 9.81
C LYS A 24 3.36 -23.31 10.81
N VAL A 25 2.10 -23.71 10.90
CA VAL A 25 1.09 -23.12 11.78
C VAL A 25 1.01 -23.85 13.14
N GLY A 26 1.69 -24.99 13.27
CA GLY A 26 1.71 -25.79 14.51
C GLY A 26 0.38 -26.48 14.79
N VAL A 27 -0.14 -27.20 13.79
CA VAL A 27 -1.39 -27.99 13.88
C VAL A 27 -1.24 -29.33 13.14
N SER A 28 -2.22 -30.21 13.25
CA SER A 28 -2.23 -31.44 12.45
C SER A 28 -2.69 -31.18 11.01
N ARG A 29 -2.20 -31.99 10.05
CA ARG A 29 -2.70 -31.96 8.65
C ARG A 29 -4.22 -32.11 8.58
N GLN A 30 -4.81 -32.92 9.47
CA GLN A 30 -6.26 -33.11 9.55
C GLN A 30 -7.01 -31.81 9.89
N ALA A 31 -6.44 -30.97 10.76
CA ALA A 31 -7.03 -29.67 11.08
C ALA A 31 -7.09 -28.77 9.85
N VAL A 32 -5.99 -28.66 9.11
CA VAL A 32 -5.94 -27.88 7.86
C VAL A 32 -6.95 -28.42 6.83
N SER A 33 -7.04 -29.76 6.68
CA SER A 33 -8.02 -30.39 5.79
C SER A 33 -9.47 -30.05 6.16
N LYS A 34 -9.79 -30.05 7.46
CA LYS A 34 -11.12 -29.67 7.96
C LYS A 34 -11.43 -28.19 7.74
N TRP A 35 -10.45 -27.32 7.87
CA TRP A 35 -10.61 -25.89 7.60
C TRP A 35 -10.89 -25.63 6.12
N GLU A 36 -10.15 -26.29 5.22
CA GLU A 36 -10.34 -26.13 3.76
C GLU A 36 -11.62 -26.78 3.23
N SER A 37 -12.18 -27.77 3.97
CA SER A 37 -13.45 -28.45 3.66
C SER A 37 -14.67 -27.90 4.41
N GLU A 38 -14.52 -26.76 5.11
CA GLU A 38 -15.57 -26.09 5.89
C GLU A 38 -16.15 -26.94 7.06
N GLN A 39 -15.46 -28.01 7.46
CA GLN A 39 -15.88 -28.86 8.57
C GLN A 39 -15.54 -28.25 9.94
N SER A 40 -14.58 -27.35 10.00
CA SER A 40 -14.22 -26.59 11.18
C SER A 40 -13.60 -25.25 10.81
N THR A 41 -13.51 -24.35 11.78
CA THR A 41 -12.87 -23.04 11.62
C THR A 41 -11.58 -23.00 12.44
N PRO A 42 -10.50 -22.38 11.95
CA PRO A 42 -9.31 -22.12 12.75
C PRO A 42 -9.62 -21.14 13.88
N ASP A 43 -8.93 -21.27 15.01
CA ASP A 43 -8.95 -20.29 16.08
C ASP A 43 -8.21 -19.00 15.69
N ILE A 44 -8.39 -17.95 16.50
CA ILE A 44 -7.83 -16.63 16.20
C ILE A 44 -6.29 -16.64 16.15
N GLU A 45 -5.64 -17.44 16.98
CA GLU A 45 -4.18 -17.55 17.01
C GLU A 45 -3.64 -18.15 15.71
N LYS A 46 -4.33 -19.16 15.18
CA LYS A 46 -3.98 -19.80 13.91
C LYS A 46 -4.25 -18.87 12.73
N ILE A 47 -5.31 -18.05 12.78
CA ILE A 47 -5.57 -17.01 11.78
C ILE A 47 -4.45 -15.96 11.77
N ILE A 48 -3.98 -15.54 12.96
CA ILE A 48 -2.85 -14.61 13.06
C ILE A 48 -1.58 -15.24 12.47
N SER A 49 -1.24 -16.47 12.86
CA SER A 49 -0.07 -17.19 12.34
C SER A 49 -0.12 -17.38 10.82
N MET A 50 -1.30 -17.69 10.27
CA MET A 50 -1.50 -17.77 8.82
C MET A 50 -1.39 -16.41 8.14
N SER A 51 -1.86 -15.33 8.75
CA SER A 51 -1.75 -13.99 8.19
C SER A 51 -0.29 -13.56 8.04
N GLU A 52 0.55 -13.86 9.01
CA GLU A 52 2.00 -13.62 8.97
C GLU A 52 2.69 -14.49 7.91
N LEU A 53 2.37 -15.79 7.88
CA LEU A 53 2.93 -16.75 6.92
C LEU A 53 2.61 -16.37 5.46
N PHE A 54 1.39 -15.92 5.21
CA PHE A 54 0.92 -15.55 3.87
C PHE A 54 1.17 -14.07 3.52
N GLU A 55 1.64 -13.26 4.48
CA GLU A 55 1.88 -11.83 4.31
C GLU A 55 0.60 -11.07 3.91
N VAL A 56 -0.52 -11.47 4.50
CA VAL A 56 -1.84 -10.85 4.30
C VAL A 56 -2.42 -10.39 5.64
N THR A 57 -3.45 -9.57 5.61
CA THR A 57 -4.15 -9.17 6.85
C THR A 57 -5.08 -10.27 7.34
N THR A 58 -5.33 -10.31 8.65
CA THR A 58 -6.36 -11.19 9.25
C THR A 58 -7.75 -10.90 8.67
N ASP A 59 -8.07 -9.63 8.38
CA ASP A 59 -9.32 -9.23 7.72
C ASP A 59 -9.46 -9.81 6.31
N TYR A 60 -8.35 -9.95 5.57
CA TYR A 60 -8.39 -10.63 4.30
C TYR A 60 -8.75 -12.11 4.46
N ILE A 61 -8.15 -12.81 5.42
CA ILE A 61 -8.47 -14.22 5.67
C ILE A 61 -9.93 -14.37 6.10
N LEU A 62 -10.41 -13.53 7.02
CA LEU A 62 -11.74 -13.63 7.61
C LEU A 62 -12.86 -13.17 6.66
N LYS A 63 -12.70 -12.00 6.05
CA LYS A 63 -13.77 -11.30 5.30
C LYS A 63 -13.50 -11.19 3.81
N GLY A 64 -12.24 -11.42 3.36
CA GLY A 64 -11.83 -11.19 1.98
C GLY A 64 -11.65 -9.71 1.63
N ILE A 65 -11.53 -8.86 2.64
CA ILE A 65 -11.24 -7.44 2.45
C ILE A 65 -9.76 -7.35 2.20
N GLU A 66 -9.38 -7.12 0.93
CA GLU A 66 -7.99 -6.78 0.65
C GLU A 66 -7.64 -5.48 1.38
N PRO A 67 -6.48 -5.44 2.06
CA PRO A 67 -6.02 -4.16 2.54
C PRO A 67 -5.95 -3.25 1.32
N VAL A 68 -6.70 -2.15 1.35
CA VAL A 68 -6.46 -1.06 0.41
C VAL A 68 -4.98 -0.74 0.58
N ASN A 69 -4.17 -1.18 -0.37
CA ASN A 69 -2.73 -0.91 -0.38
C ASN A 69 -2.62 0.61 -0.37
N MET A 70 -2.52 1.18 0.82
CA MET A 70 -2.20 2.57 1.03
C MET A 70 -0.92 2.78 0.24
N THR A 71 -1.11 3.27 -0.96
CA THR A 71 -0.15 3.56 -2.01
C THR A 71 1.29 3.47 -1.52
N ASN A 72 2.00 2.50 -2.04
CA ASN A 72 3.40 2.23 -1.73
C ASN A 72 4.12 3.57 -1.49
N LYS A 73 4.72 3.77 -0.32
CA LYS A 73 5.41 5.03 0.05
C LYS A 73 6.31 5.55 -1.09
N LYS A 74 6.94 4.64 -1.84
CA LYS A 74 7.74 4.97 -3.03
C LYS A 74 6.93 5.68 -4.13
N THR A 75 5.69 5.27 -4.39
CA THR A 75 4.83 5.90 -5.39
C THR A 75 4.44 7.32 -4.97
N ILE A 76 4.18 7.53 -3.68
CA ILE A 76 3.88 8.84 -3.13
C ILE A 76 5.09 9.78 -3.28
N TYR A 77 6.29 9.32 -2.89
CA TYR A 77 7.51 10.11 -3.03
C TYR A 77 7.84 10.45 -4.50
N SER A 78 7.62 9.53 -5.44
CA SER A 78 7.84 9.80 -6.86
C SER A 78 6.85 10.84 -7.40
N LEU A 79 5.61 10.85 -6.89
CA LEU A 79 4.61 11.86 -7.22
C LEU A 79 5.04 13.26 -6.74
N TYR A 80 5.50 13.37 -5.48
CA TYR A 80 6.00 14.64 -4.93
C TYR A 80 7.19 15.18 -5.71
N LEU A 81 8.16 14.32 -6.04
CA LEU A 81 9.31 14.68 -6.87
C LEU A 81 8.87 15.18 -8.26
N GLY A 82 7.91 14.51 -8.87
CA GLY A 82 7.36 14.92 -10.16
C GLY A 82 6.71 16.31 -10.11
N PHE A 83 5.86 16.57 -9.13
CA PHE A 83 5.24 17.89 -8.97
C PHE A 83 6.25 19.00 -8.66
N ALA A 84 7.20 18.74 -7.76
CA ALA A 84 8.26 19.70 -7.44
C ALA A 84 9.10 20.07 -8.70
N ALA A 85 9.46 19.08 -9.54
CA ALA A 85 10.19 19.31 -10.77
C ALA A 85 9.40 20.15 -11.77
N ILE A 86 8.11 19.84 -11.97
CA ILE A 86 7.25 20.57 -12.92
C ILE A 86 7.07 22.04 -12.48
N PHE A 87 6.72 22.27 -11.22
CA PHE A 87 6.53 23.63 -10.73
C PHE A 87 7.84 24.44 -10.69
N GLY A 88 8.95 23.78 -10.34
CA GLY A 88 10.27 24.41 -10.36
C GLY A 88 10.69 24.84 -11.77
N THR A 89 10.47 24.00 -12.78
CA THR A 89 10.81 24.34 -14.18
C THR A 89 9.91 25.43 -14.73
N ILE A 90 8.61 25.41 -14.47
CA ILE A 90 7.67 26.45 -14.91
C ILE A 90 8.06 27.80 -14.30
N ALA A 91 8.35 27.84 -13.00
CA ALA A 91 8.76 29.05 -12.31
C ALA A 91 10.10 29.59 -12.86
N GLY A 92 11.06 28.71 -13.14
CA GLY A 92 12.35 29.08 -13.73
C GLY A 92 12.22 29.67 -15.13
N ILE A 93 11.42 29.04 -16.01
CA ILE A 93 11.16 29.53 -17.36
C ILE A 93 10.46 30.89 -17.32
N TRP A 94 9.46 31.05 -16.45
CA TRP A 94 8.75 32.31 -16.31
C TRP A 94 9.65 33.45 -15.83
N SER A 95 10.50 33.18 -14.84
CA SER A 95 11.51 34.11 -14.34
C SER A 95 12.50 34.52 -15.42
N PHE A 96 13.02 33.57 -16.20
CA PHE A 96 13.96 33.82 -17.29
C PHE A 96 13.32 34.65 -18.43
N THR A 97 12.07 34.32 -18.79
CA THR A 97 11.34 34.99 -19.88
C THR A 97 10.95 36.43 -19.52
N ALA A 98 10.67 36.67 -18.23
CA ALA A 98 10.29 38.00 -17.74
C ALA A 98 11.44 39.01 -17.75
N ASN A 99 12.68 38.56 -17.87
CA ASN A 99 13.94 39.36 -17.90
C ASN A 99 13.98 40.51 -16.86
N ARG A 100 13.31 40.27 -15.70
CA ARG A 100 13.00 41.28 -14.71
C ARG A 100 13.77 41.09 -13.39
N PHE A 101 14.37 39.88 -13.20
CA PHE A 101 14.98 39.50 -11.95
C PHE A 101 16.46 39.14 -12.11
N ARG A 102 17.26 39.43 -11.10
CA ARG A 102 18.66 38.99 -11.00
C ARG A 102 18.71 37.49 -10.74
N ILE A 103 19.85 36.83 -11.00
CA ILE A 103 20.04 35.38 -10.85
C ILE A 103 19.72 34.89 -9.41
N ASP A 104 20.07 35.70 -8.41
CA ASP A 104 19.79 35.45 -6.98
C ASP A 104 18.26 35.42 -6.68
N GLU A 105 17.49 36.33 -7.29
CA GLU A 105 16.02 36.37 -7.16
C GLU A 105 15.35 35.19 -7.88
N CYS A 106 15.90 34.77 -9.03
CA CYS A 106 15.39 33.59 -9.75
C CYS A 106 15.48 32.30 -8.91
N CYS A 107 16.55 32.13 -8.11
CA CYS A 107 16.68 30.99 -7.24
C CYS A 107 15.58 30.93 -6.17
N PHE A 108 15.22 32.06 -5.58
CA PHE A 108 14.12 32.14 -4.61
C PHE A 108 12.76 31.78 -5.23
N ILE A 109 12.48 32.20 -6.46
CA ILE A 109 11.22 31.90 -7.16
C ILE A 109 11.13 30.39 -7.48
N VAL A 110 12.22 29.75 -7.92
CA VAL A 110 12.26 28.31 -8.18
C VAL A 110 12.02 27.51 -6.88
N ILE A 111 12.66 27.90 -5.79
CA ILE A 111 12.47 27.24 -4.49
C ILE A 111 11.03 27.41 -4.00
N ALA A 112 10.47 28.63 -4.09
CA ALA A 112 9.08 28.88 -3.71
C ALA A 112 8.09 28.07 -4.55
N GLY A 113 8.31 27.95 -5.87
CA GLY A 113 7.52 27.11 -6.76
C GLY A 113 7.54 25.63 -6.37
N ALA A 114 8.71 25.09 -6.01
CA ALA A 114 8.86 23.72 -5.55
C ALA A 114 8.12 23.48 -4.22
N VAL A 115 8.19 24.43 -3.27
CA VAL A 115 7.49 24.34 -1.98
C VAL A 115 5.97 24.36 -2.18
N ILE A 116 5.45 25.22 -3.06
CA ILE A 116 4.02 25.28 -3.38
C ILE A 116 3.57 23.98 -4.03
N GLY A 117 4.35 23.42 -4.95
CA GLY A 117 4.06 22.13 -5.58
C GLY A 117 3.96 20.98 -4.56
N CYS A 118 4.88 20.92 -3.59
CA CYS A 118 4.81 19.95 -2.51
C CYS A 118 3.57 20.15 -1.61
N ALA A 119 3.20 21.40 -1.30
CA ALA A 119 2.02 21.69 -0.50
C ALA A 119 0.72 21.26 -1.19
N ILE A 120 0.60 21.49 -2.50
CA ILE A 120 -0.55 21.02 -3.30
C ILE A 120 -0.63 19.50 -3.30
N ALA A 121 0.49 18.79 -3.45
CA ALA A 121 0.53 17.34 -3.41
C ALA A 121 0.06 16.80 -2.05
N LEU A 122 0.44 17.45 -0.92
CA LEU A 122 -0.04 17.11 0.42
C LEU A 122 -1.56 17.28 0.56
N ILE A 123 -2.11 18.36 0.04
CA ILE A 123 -3.55 18.62 0.07
C ILE A 123 -4.31 17.56 -0.74
N ILE A 124 -3.84 17.24 -1.93
CA ILE A 124 -4.45 16.19 -2.77
C ILE A 124 -4.42 14.84 -2.04
N GLN A 125 -3.31 14.48 -1.40
CA GLN A 125 -3.22 13.27 -0.61
C GLN A 125 -4.17 13.26 0.59
N ALA A 126 -4.31 14.37 1.29
CA ALA A 126 -5.24 14.48 2.41
C ALA A 126 -6.71 14.30 1.97
N ILE A 127 -7.09 14.91 0.84
CA ILE A 127 -8.42 14.75 0.24
C ILE A 127 -8.65 13.29 -0.17
N PHE A 128 -7.69 12.67 -0.82
CA PHE A 128 -7.78 11.28 -1.26
C PHE A 128 -7.96 10.32 -0.07
N ASN A 129 -7.18 10.50 0.99
CA ASN A 129 -7.31 9.73 2.23
C ASN A 129 -8.66 9.94 2.92
N PHE A 130 -9.21 11.17 2.86
CA PHE A 130 -10.53 11.46 3.43
C PHE A 130 -11.67 10.80 2.64
N VAL A 131 -11.58 10.81 1.31
CA VAL A 131 -12.59 10.20 0.42
C VAL A 131 -12.61 8.68 0.52
N ILE A 132 -11.44 8.03 0.65
CA ILE A 132 -11.35 6.56 0.78
C ILE A 132 -11.80 6.06 2.15
N LYS A 133 -11.68 6.90 3.19
CA LYS A 133 -12.05 6.50 4.56
C LYS A 133 -13.57 6.59 4.83
N LYS A 134 -14.35 7.06 3.86
CA LYS A 134 -15.80 7.18 3.93
C LYS A 134 -16.49 6.05 3.16
#